data_483ae5954d6007c04b66948ca50910e1
#
_entry.id   483ae5954d6007c04b66948ca50910e1
#
_cell.length_a   1.000
_cell.length_b   1.000
_cell.length_c   1.000
_cell.angle_alpha   90.00
_cell.angle_beta   90.00
_cell.angle_gamma   90.00
#
_symmetry.space_group_name_H-M   'P 1'
#
loop_
_entity.id
_entity.type
_entity.pdbx_description
1 polymer ?
#
loop_
_entity_poly.entity_id
_entity_poly.type
_entity_poly.pdbx_seq_one_letter_code
_entity_poly.pdbx_strand_id
1 'polypeptide(L)'
;MKTRDKNTMLKKCMLIAGSVFLAGQMAFAKGNKGSIYHDGWIDFNKNGKMDVFENPKQPIEKRVQDLLSQMNLDEKTCQLATLYGYKRVMSDSLPTPEWKNKIWKDGIANIDEQLNGVGRGAKIAQDLIYPFSKHAEAINKTQKWFIEETRLGIPVDFSNETIHGLNHTKATPLPAPIGIGSTWNAPLVYKAGSIAGKEAKALGYTNIYAPILDLARDPRWGRVLECYGEDPFLVATLGTQMVKGIQEQGVAATLKHFAVYSVPKGGRDGSVRTDPHVAPREMHQMHLYPFKKVIQDAHPMGVMSSYNDWDGVPVTASYYFLTQLLRQEFGFDGYVVSDSDAVEYVYNKHHVAETYEEAVRMVLEAGLNVRTTFAAPDIFILPARKLVKEGRLSMKVIDERVADVLRVKFRLGLFDQPFVADPKAADKIVGADKNKDFVLDIQRQSLVLLKNENNLLPLDKNKLSRILITGPLAKEENYMVSRYGPQELENITVYEGIKNYLGNKVAVDYALGCKVKDAKWPESEIIHSPLTTEEQQEIQNA
;
A
#
# COMPACT_ATOMS: atom_id res chain seq x y z
N MET A 1 44.95 21.67 -30.39
CA MET A 1 43.96 22.10 -31.40
C MET A 1 42.56 21.89 -30.84
N LYS A 2 41.85 22.97 -30.60
CA LYS A 2 40.45 23.18 -30.22
C LYS A 2 39.80 22.22 -29.20
N THR A 3 39.88 22.62 -27.96
CA THR A 3 39.01 22.25 -26.84
C THR A 3 37.57 22.69 -27.14
N ARG A 4 36.62 21.76 -27.23
CA ARG A 4 35.17 22.06 -27.31
C ARG A 4 34.58 22.03 -25.91
N ASP A 5 33.95 23.12 -25.63
CA ASP A 5 33.34 23.57 -24.39
C ASP A 5 32.26 22.60 -23.86
N LYS A 6 32.50 22.01 -22.66
CA LYS A 6 31.57 21.12 -21.97
C LYS A 6 30.45 21.84 -21.19
N ASN A 7 30.41 23.17 -21.28
CA ASN A 7 29.43 23.96 -20.49
C ASN A 7 28.11 24.26 -21.19
N THR A 8 27.92 23.87 -22.42
CA THR A 8 26.67 24.17 -23.16
C THR A 8 25.64 23.03 -23.09
N MET A 9 26.04 21.82 -22.63
CA MET A 9 25.12 20.68 -22.50
C MET A 9 24.42 20.61 -21.14
N LEU A 10 25.02 21.15 -20.09
CA LEU A 10 24.37 21.19 -18.76
C LEU A 10 23.27 22.28 -18.62
N LYS A 11 23.27 23.30 -19.47
CA LYS A 11 22.22 24.35 -19.46
C LYS A 11 20.95 24.00 -20.26
N LYS A 12 20.98 22.97 -21.09
CA LYS A 12 19.79 22.50 -21.83
C LYS A 12 18.98 21.43 -21.12
N CYS A 13 19.53 20.75 -20.12
CA CYS A 13 18.79 19.76 -19.30
C CYS A 13 18.04 20.37 -18.11
N MET A 14 18.30 21.62 -17.76
CA MET A 14 17.58 22.32 -16.67
C MET A 14 16.35 23.15 -17.13
N LEU A 15 16.01 23.12 -18.41
CA LEU A 15 14.92 23.95 -18.96
C LEU A 15 13.73 23.15 -19.55
N ILE A 16 13.66 21.83 -19.29
CA ILE A 16 12.53 20.98 -19.75
C ILE A 16 11.74 20.37 -18.57
N ALA A 17 12.14 20.63 -17.32
CA ALA A 17 11.40 20.19 -16.12
C ALA A 17 10.38 21.23 -15.60
N GLY A 18 10.07 22.23 -16.37
CA GLY A 18 9.15 23.30 -15.97
C GLY A 18 8.19 23.68 -17.07
N SER A 19 7.20 22.87 -17.40
CA SER A 19 5.98 23.32 -18.10
C SER A 19 5.15 22.13 -18.59
N VAL A 20 4.38 21.48 -17.75
CA VAL A 20 3.01 21.01 -18.03
C VAL A 20 2.26 20.98 -16.70
N PHE A 21 2.17 22.09 -16.02
CA PHE A 21 1.07 22.36 -15.10
C PHE A 21 -0.05 22.93 -15.97
N LEU A 22 -0.86 22.09 -16.59
CA LEU A 22 -2.19 22.50 -17.00
C LEU A 22 -2.99 22.76 -15.72
N ALA A 23 -3.05 24.03 -15.34
CA ALA A 23 -3.97 24.56 -14.36
C ALA A 23 -5.40 24.26 -14.81
N GLY A 24 -5.94 23.14 -14.36
CA GLY A 24 -7.38 23.00 -14.23
C GLY A 24 -7.83 23.97 -13.14
N GLN A 25 -8.09 25.22 -13.50
CA GLN A 25 -8.76 26.16 -12.61
C GLN A 25 -10.13 25.57 -12.29
N MET A 26 -10.28 24.99 -11.09
CA MET A 26 -11.60 24.88 -10.51
C MET A 26 -12.12 26.32 -10.36
N ALA A 27 -13.18 26.65 -11.07
CA ALA A 27 -13.97 27.82 -10.77
C ALA A 27 -14.62 27.57 -9.39
N PHE A 28 -13.95 27.98 -8.33
CA PHE A 28 -14.61 28.15 -7.04
C PHE A 28 -15.75 29.16 -7.29
N ALA A 29 -16.97 28.74 -6.99
CA ALA A 29 -18.13 29.63 -7.08
C ALA A 29 -17.80 30.90 -6.31
N LYS A 30 -18.04 32.07 -6.92
CA LYS A 30 -17.87 33.40 -6.31
C LYS A 30 -18.45 33.36 -4.90
N GLY A 31 -17.59 33.61 -3.90
CA GLY A 31 -17.86 33.43 -2.50
C GLY A 31 -19.18 34.04 -2.03
N ASN A 32 -20.06 33.17 -1.56
CA ASN A 32 -21.10 33.56 -0.63
C ASN A 32 -20.44 34.02 0.67
N LYS A 33 -20.87 35.14 1.26
CA LYS A 33 -20.44 35.54 2.61
C LYS A 33 -20.66 34.37 3.56
N GLY A 34 -19.55 33.77 4.08
CA GLY A 34 -19.56 32.62 4.97
C GLY A 34 -18.95 31.31 4.38
N SER A 35 -18.50 31.33 3.12
CA SER A 35 -17.76 30.17 2.55
C SER A 35 -16.33 30.12 3.08
N ILE A 36 -15.88 28.93 3.49
CA ILE A 36 -14.47 28.69 3.84
C ILE A 36 -13.56 28.55 2.60
N TYR A 37 -14.14 28.42 1.41
CA TYR A 37 -13.41 28.27 0.14
C TYR A 37 -13.20 29.63 -0.51
N HIS A 38 -11.93 30.03 -0.62
CA HIS A 38 -11.50 31.28 -1.22
C HIS A 38 -10.71 31.04 -2.52
N ASP A 39 -10.45 32.08 -3.27
CA ASP A 39 -9.60 31.98 -4.46
C ASP A 39 -8.15 31.70 -4.05
N GLY A 40 -7.69 30.50 -4.39
CA GLY A 40 -6.34 30.03 -4.14
C GLY A 40 -6.03 29.58 -2.70
N TRP A 41 -7.01 29.50 -1.79
CA TRP A 41 -6.83 28.97 -0.43
C TRP A 41 -8.14 28.53 0.22
N ILE A 42 -8.05 27.74 1.29
CA ILE A 42 -9.18 27.29 2.10
C ILE A 42 -8.97 27.74 3.54
N ASP A 43 -9.99 28.35 4.14
CA ASP A 43 -10.04 28.72 5.56
C ASP A 43 -10.42 27.50 6.40
N PHE A 44 -9.43 26.64 6.67
CA PHE A 44 -9.64 25.36 7.33
C PHE A 44 -10.09 25.53 8.79
N ASN A 45 -9.53 26.51 9.51
CA ASN A 45 -9.87 26.75 10.90
C ASN A 45 -11.07 27.72 11.09
N LYS A 46 -11.68 28.20 9.99
CA LYS A 46 -12.90 29.03 9.93
C LYS A 46 -12.77 30.35 10.70
N ASN A 47 -11.57 30.94 10.75
CA ASN A 47 -11.30 32.18 11.46
C ASN A 47 -11.45 33.44 10.57
N GLY A 48 -11.69 33.26 9.27
CA GLY A 48 -11.87 34.33 8.29
C GLY A 48 -10.58 35.00 7.82
N LYS A 49 -9.41 34.40 8.10
CA LYS A 49 -8.08 34.91 7.75
C LYS A 49 -7.25 33.80 7.15
N MET A 50 -6.36 34.13 6.21
CA MET A 50 -5.39 33.19 5.69
C MET A 50 -4.24 33.05 6.70
N ASP A 51 -4.20 31.94 7.43
CA ASP A 51 -3.09 31.60 8.32
C ASP A 51 -1.87 31.09 7.54
N VAL A 52 -0.73 30.95 8.21
CA VAL A 52 0.51 30.47 7.55
C VAL A 52 0.31 29.07 6.99
N PHE A 53 -0.38 28.18 7.71
CA PHE A 53 -0.61 26.81 7.25
C PHE A 53 -1.55 26.71 6.05
N GLU A 54 -2.43 27.68 5.85
CA GLU A 54 -3.38 27.76 4.75
C GLU A 54 -2.80 28.40 3.49
N ASN A 55 -1.68 29.09 3.62
CA ASN A 55 -1.05 29.81 2.51
C ASN A 55 -0.13 28.88 1.70
N PRO A 56 -0.51 28.51 0.45
CA PRO A 56 0.29 27.59 -0.38
C PRO A 56 1.66 28.15 -0.78
N LYS A 57 1.89 29.47 -0.62
CA LYS A 57 3.17 30.12 -0.92
C LYS A 57 4.19 29.99 0.22
N GLN A 58 3.76 29.53 1.39
CA GLN A 58 4.68 29.35 2.53
C GLN A 58 5.42 28.01 2.41
N PRO A 59 6.67 27.92 2.89
CA PRO A 59 7.40 26.65 2.99
C PRO A 59 6.64 25.64 3.85
N ILE A 60 6.65 24.37 3.44
CA ILE A 60 5.93 23.28 4.13
C ILE A 60 6.24 23.24 5.62
N GLU A 61 7.51 23.35 6.03
CA GLU A 61 7.89 23.30 7.45
C GLU A 61 7.30 24.46 8.26
N LYS A 62 7.14 25.64 7.67
CA LYS A 62 6.43 26.76 8.34
C LYS A 62 4.94 26.48 8.48
N ARG A 63 4.34 25.87 7.45
CA ARG A 63 2.93 25.47 7.47
C ARG A 63 2.68 24.39 8.55
N VAL A 64 3.58 23.38 8.63
CA VAL A 64 3.52 22.34 9.66
C VAL A 64 3.60 22.94 11.07
N GLN A 65 4.57 23.83 11.31
CA GLN A 65 4.77 24.43 12.65
C GLN A 65 3.59 25.31 13.05
N ASP A 66 3.05 26.08 12.12
CA ASP A 66 1.88 26.93 12.39
C ASP A 66 0.65 26.10 12.76
N LEU A 67 0.31 25.08 11.94
CA LEU A 67 -0.81 24.19 12.22
C LEU A 67 -0.63 23.45 13.56
N LEU A 68 0.55 22.87 13.77
CA LEU A 68 0.86 22.14 15.01
C LEU A 68 0.71 23.00 16.27
N SER A 69 1.05 24.28 16.18
CA SER A 69 0.89 25.25 17.29
C SER A 69 -0.58 25.56 17.63
N GLN A 70 -1.49 25.40 16.65
CA GLN A 70 -2.92 25.62 16.82
C GLN A 70 -3.68 24.38 17.30
N MET A 71 -3.05 23.18 17.21
CA MET A 71 -3.66 21.90 17.61
C MET A 71 -3.65 21.71 19.12
N ASN A 72 -4.78 21.26 19.66
CA ASN A 72 -4.88 20.75 21.02
C ASN A 72 -4.48 19.24 21.09
N LEU A 73 -4.41 18.69 22.30
CA LEU A 73 -4.02 17.28 22.51
C LEU A 73 -4.97 16.29 21.81
N ASP A 74 -6.26 16.60 21.78
CA ASP A 74 -7.27 15.72 21.20
C ASP A 74 -7.09 15.61 19.69
N GLU A 75 -6.85 16.72 19.01
CA GLU A 75 -6.56 16.77 17.58
C GLU A 75 -5.20 16.14 17.23
N LYS A 76 -4.17 16.41 18.03
CA LYS A 76 -2.84 15.80 17.84
C LYS A 76 -2.91 14.27 17.91
N THR A 77 -3.56 13.73 18.91
CA THR A 77 -3.64 12.27 19.10
C THR A 77 -4.50 11.58 18.04
N CYS A 78 -5.49 12.26 17.48
CA CYS A 78 -6.25 11.76 16.32
C CYS A 78 -5.38 11.64 15.05
N GLN A 79 -4.33 12.45 14.88
CA GLN A 79 -3.39 12.30 13.77
C GLN A 79 -2.39 11.13 13.93
N LEU A 80 -2.54 10.29 14.95
CA LEU A 80 -1.67 9.16 15.24
C LEU A 80 -2.36 7.79 15.02
N ALA A 81 -3.56 7.77 14.46
CA ALA A 81 -4.32 6.54 14.27
C ALA A 81 -4.99 6.46 12.90
N THR A 82 -5.06 5.24 12.36
CA THR A 82 -5.85 4.87 11.19
C THR A 82 -7.29 4.55 11.59
N LEU A 83 -8.23 4.95 10.75
CA LEU A 83 -9.60 4.47 10.74
C LEU A 83 -9.78 3.57 9.50
N TYR A 84 -10.10 2.29 9.69
CA TYR A 84 -10.47 1.45 8.56
C TYR A 84 -11.85 1.81 8.04
N GLY A 85 -11.95 1.86 6.71
CA GLY A 85 -13.13 2.30 6.00
C GLY A 85 -14.36 1.42 6.16
N TYR A 86 -15.35 1.70 5.31
CA TYR A 86 -16.67 1.08 5.35
C TYR A 86 -16.62 -0.44 5.28
N LYS A 87 -17.37 -1.07 6.19
CA LYS A 87 -17.47 -2.52 6.43
C LYS A 87 -16.24 -3.16 7.08
N ARG A 88 -15.20 -2.39 7.38
CA ARG A 88 -14.10 -2.88 8.24
C ARG A 88 -14.30 -2.42 9.68
N VAL A 89 -14.15 -1.12 9.94
CA VAL A 89 -14.39 -0.47 11.23
C VAL A 89 -15.52 0.55 11.13
N MET A 90 -15.58 1.33 10.04
CA MET A 90 -16.69 2.24 9.81
C MET A 90 -17.96 1.47 9.46
N SER A 91 -19.05 1.77 10.18
CA SER A 91 -20.39 1.26 9.88
C SER A 91 -21.07 2.02 8.74
N ASP A 92 -20.70 3.28 8.56
CA ASP A 92 -21.32 4.18 7.59
C ASP A 92 -20.47 4.31 6.34
N SER A 93 -21.08 4.20 5.17
CA SER A 93 -20.39 4.38 3.89
C SER A 93 -20.08 5.85 3.58
N LEU A 94 -20.89 6.75 4.11
CA LEU A 94 -20.79 8.20 3.99
C LEU A 94 -20.95 8.86 5.37
N PRO A 95 -20.47 10.11 5.54
CA PRO A 95 -20.65 10.85 6.79
C PRO A 95 -22.10 10.97 7.20
N THR A 96 -22.36 10.76 8.49
CA THR A 96 -23.67 10.93 9.13
C THR A 96 -23.55 11.94 10.29
N PRO A 97 -24.68 12.48 10.81
CA PRO A 97 -24.65 13.36 11.97
C PRO A 97 -23.99 12.72 13.21
N GLU A 98 -24.05 11.38 13.33
CA GLU A 98 -23.45 10.63 14.43
C GLU A 98 -21.93 10.70 14.48
N TRP A 99 -21.27 11.08 13.35
CA TRP A 99 -19.81 11.25 13.33
C TRP A 99 -19.33 12.34 14.30
N LYS A 100 -20.18 13.31 14.66
CA LYS A 100 -19.91 14.34 15.69
C LYS A 100 -19.77 13.75 17.10
N ASN A 101 -20.25 12.53 17.32
CA ASN A 101 -20.15 11.79 18.58
C ASN A 101 -19.01 10.79 18.59
N LYS A 102 -18.28 10.63 17.47
CA LYS A 102 -17.14 9.71 17.34
C LYS A 102 -15.83 10.40 17.66
N ILE A 103 -14.80 9.62 17.99
CA ILE A 103 -13.49 10.17 18.33
C ILE A 103 -12.88 10.99 17.19
N TRP A 104 -13.14 10.61 15.95
CA TRP A 104 -12.66 11.32 14.77
C TRP A 104 -13.35 12.67 14.48
N LYS A 105 -14.27 13.12 15.35
CA LYS A 105 -14.72 14.51 15.33
C LYS A 105 -13.58 15.51 15.52
N ASP A 106 -12.47 15.07 16.09
CA ASP A 106 -11.25 15.85 16.29
C ASP A 106 -10.23 15.63 15.15
N GLY A 107 -10.64 14.96 14.04
CA GLY A 107 -9.78 14.58 12.93
C GLY A 107 -9.32 13.13 12.99
N ILE A 108 -8.54 12.71 11.99
CA ILE A 108 -7.91 11.38 11.91
C ILE A 108 -6.66 11.46 11.00
N ALA A 109 -5.68 10.60 11.20
CA ALA A 109 -4.49 10.56 10.35
C ALA A 109 -4.85 10.15 8.93
N ASN A 110 -5.37 8.94 8.80
CA ASN A 110 -5.77 8.38 7.51
C ASN A 110 -7.02 7.50 7.65
N ILE A 111 -7.71 7.30 6.52
CA ILE A 111 -8.75 6.28 6.37
C ILE A 111 -8.24 5.25 5.39
N ASP A 112 -8.14 4.00 5.83
CA ASP A 112 -7.63 2.90 5.03
C ASP A 112 -8.76 2.08 4.38
N GLU A 113 -8.55 1.66 3.14
CA GLU A 113 -9.48 0.83 2.36
C GLU A 113 -10.93 1.37 2.26
N GLN A 114 -11.12 2.69 2.29
CA GLN A 114 -12.46 3.28 2.16
C GLN A 114 -13.08 2.93 0.81
N LEU A 115 -14.20 2.20 0.83
CA LEU A 115 -14.99 1.83 -0.35
C LEU A 115 -14.20 1.09 -1.46
N ASN A 116 -13.14 0.36 -1.13
CA ASN A 116 -12.34 -0.34 -2.13
C ASN A 116 -13.05 -1.51 -2.83
N GLY A 117 -14.24 -1.89 -2.38
CA GLY A 117 -15.00 -3.00 -2.93
C GLY A 117 -14.55 -4.38 -2.43
N VAL A 118 -13.47 -4.44 -1.69
CA VAL A 118 -12.85 -5.68 -1.21
C VAL A 118 -13.42 -6.06 0.15
N GLY A 119 -14.56 -6.73 0.16
CA GLY A 119 -15.17 -7.20 1.38
C GLY A 119 -15.58 -8.66 1.27
N ARG A 120 -14.92 -9.56 2.00
CA ARG A 120 -15.33 -10.96 2.07
C ARG A 120 -16.73 -11.06 2.64
N GLY A 121 -17.72 -11.33 1.77
CA GLY A 121 -19.12 -11.61 2.16
C GLY A 121 -19.95 -10.40 2.60
N ALA A 122 -19.45 -9.19 2.55
CA ALA A 122 -20.24 -8.00 2.82
C ALA A 122 -20.90 -7.48 1.54
N LYS A 123 -22.21 -7.28 1.55
CA LYS A 123 -22.88 -6.44 0.54
C LYS A 123 -22.41 -5.00 0.80
N ILE A 124 -21.35 -4.59 0.14
CA ILE A 124 -20.91 -3.20 0.12
C ILE A 124 -21.92 -2.43 -0.73
N ALA A 125 -22.07 -1.12 -0.45
CA ALA A 125 -22.92 -0.24 -1.25
C ALA A 125 -22.34 -0.16 -2.68
N GLN A 126 -22.73 -1.07 -3.56
CA GLN A 126 -22.22 -1.21 -4.94
C GLN A 126 -22.40 0.10 -5.73
N ASP A 127 -23.43 0.84 -5.46
CA ASP A 127 -23.74 2.17 -6.01
C ASP A 127 -22.74 3.27 -5.64
N LEU A 128 -21.92 3.06 -4.58
CA LEU A 128 -20.84 3.95 -4.17
C LEU A 128 -19.45 3.48 -4.62
N ILE A 129 -19.35 2.28 -5.20
CA ILE A 129 -18.06 1.71 -5.65
C ILE A 129 -17.92 1.82 -7.16
N TYR A 130 -19.02 1.60 -7.87
CA TYR A 130 -19.08 1.62 -9.32
C TYR A 130 -20.38 2.30 -9.80
N PRO A 131 -20.37 3.13 -10.86
CA PRO A 131 -19.17 3.51 -11.63
C PRO A 131 -18.13 4.25 -10.78
N PHE A 132 -16.88 4.25 -11.20
CA PHE A 132 -15.75 4.79 -10.42
C PHE A 132 -15.89 6.26 -10.05
N SER A 133 -16.63 7.03 -10.85
CA SER A 133 -17.02 8.41 -10.54
C SER A 133 -17.79 8.51 -9.23
N LYS A 134 -18.63 7.53 -8.90
CA LYS A 134 -19.37 7.48 -7.64
C LYS A 134 -18.46 7.26 -6.43
N HIS A 135 -17.42 6.44 -6.61
CA HIS A 135 -16.41 6.26 -5.59
C HIS A 135 -15.67 7.58 -5.30
N ALA A 136 -15.18 8.24 -6.34
CA ALA A 136 -14.48 9.53 -6.20
C ALA A 136 -15.37 10.62 -5.57
N GLU A 137 -16.66 10.67 -5.94
CA GLU A 137 -17.65 11.56 -5.29
C GLU A 137 -17.84 11.23 -3.80
N ALA A 138 -17.87 9.93 -3.43
CA ALA A 138 -18.01 9.49 -2.05
C ALA A 138 -16.79 9.83 -1.20
N ILE A 139 -15.58 9.66 -1.73
CA ILE A 139 -14.34 10.09 -1.09
C ILE A 139 -14.37 11.62 -0.88
N ASN A 140 -14.76 12.40 -1.90
CA ASN A 140 -14.90 13.85 -1.79
C ASN A 140 -15.90 14.26 -0.68
N LYS A 141 -17.02 13.55 -0.54
CA LYS A 141 -17.99 13.81 0.55
C LYS A 141 -17.39 13.55 1.92
N THR A 142 -16.63 12.46 2.05
CA THR A 142 -15.93 12.13 3.29
C THR A 142 -14.88 13.17 3.62
N GLN A 143 -14.04 13.55 2.65
CA GLN A 143 -13.03 14.59 2.83
C GLN A 143 -13.65 15.94 3.22
N LYS A 144 -14.76 16.30 2.55
CA LYS A 144 -15.49 17.53 2.83
C LYS A 144 -15.98 17.59 4.28
N TRP A 145 -16.48 16.47 4.82
CA TRP A 145 -16.92 16.42 6.22
C TRP A 145 -15.76 16.74 7.18
N PHE A 146 -14.58 16.15 7.00
CA PHE A 146 -13.42 16.44 7.85
C PHE A 146 -13.00 17.92 7.74
N ILE A 147 -13.04 18.49 6.55
CA ILE A 147 -12.68 19.89 6.34
C ILE A 147 -13.71 20.84 6.96
N GLU A 148 -15.00 20.61 6.76
CA GLU A 148 -16.04 21.55 7.16
C GLU A 148 -16.50 21.37 8.61
N GLU A 149 -16.53 20.13 9.12
CA GLU A 149 -17.18 19.81 10.40
C GLU A 149 -16.19 19.65 11.58
N THR A 150 -14.87 19.52 11.32
CA THR A 150 -13.86 19.52 12.40
C THR A 150 -13.29 20.93 12.61
N ARG A 151 -12.76 21.21 13.79
CA ARG A 151 -12.32 22.58 14.16
C ARG A 151 -11.20 23.12 13.26
N LEU A 152 -10.17 22.32 13.00
CA LEU A 152 -9.02 22.72 12.18
C LEU A 152 -9.09 22.23 10.74
N GLY A 153 -10.17 21.56 10.35
CA GLY A 153 -10.39 21.13 8.98
C GLY A 153 -9.26 20.31 8.35
N ILE A 154 -8.46 19.60 9.15
CA ILE A 154 -7.29 18.86 8.67
C ILE A 154 -7.72 17.77 7.68
N PRO A 155 -7.28 17.82 6.41
CA PRO A 155 -7.64 16.82 5.42
C PRO A 155 -7.16 15.42 5.78
N VAL A 156 -7.94 14.41 5.39
CA VAL A 156 -7.61 13.00 5.61
C VAL A 156 -6.72 12.49 4.48
N ASP A 157 -5.73 11.65 4.82
CA ASP A 157 -4.99 10.81 3.88
C ASP A 157 -5.79 9.52 3.65
N PHE A 158 -6.19 9.21 2.41
CA PHE A 158 -6.90 7.98 2.06
C PHE A 158 -5.92 6.95 1.56
N SER A 159 -5.70 5.90 2.35
CA SER A 159 -4.76 4.84 2.01
C SER A 159 -5.45 3.60 1.43
N ASN A 160 -4.72 2.83 0.62
CA ASN A 160 -5.16 1.55 0.07
C ASN A 160 -3.94 0.67 -0.26
N GLU A 161 -4.19 -0.61 -0.54
CA GLU A 161 -3.18 -1.59 -0.93
C GLU A 161 -2.92 -1.59 -2.44
N THR A 162 -1.70 -1.92 -2.84
CA THR A 162 -1.31 -2.06 -4.25
C THR A 162 -0.13 -3.01 -4.41
N ILE A 163 -0.38 -4.31 -4.31
CA ILE A 163 0.69 -5.32 -4.48
C ILE A 163 0.80 -5.73 -5.96
N HIS A 164 -0.31 -6.07 -6.59
CA HIS A 164 -0.36 -6.46 -7.99
C HIS A 164 -1.52 -5.76 -8.73
N GLY A 165 -1.51 -4.44 -8.67
CA GLY A 165 -2.58 -3.53 -9.09
C GLY A 165 -3.34 -2.99 -7.88
N LEU A 166 -4.03 -1.88 -8.06
CA LEU A 166 -4.76 -1.22 -6.99
C LEU A 166 -5.82 -2.14 -6.40
N ASN A 167 -5.85 -2.26 -5.07
CA ASN A 167 -6.82 -3.09 -4.35
C ASN A 167 -8.23 -2.47 -4.39
N HIS A 168 -8.82 -2.50 -5.57
CA HIS A 168 -10.16 -1.99 -5.84
C HIS A 168 -10.84 -2.85 -6.90
N THR A 169 -12.16 -3.02 -6.79
CA THR A 169 -12.96 -3.73 -7.80
C THR A 169 -12.67 -3.20 -9.20
N LYS A 170 -12.35 -4.12 -10.14
CA LYS A 170 -12.12 -3.84 -11.57
C LYS A 170 -10.98 -2.86 -11.90
N ALA A 171 -10.05 -2.58 -10.98
CA ALA A 171 -8.82 -1.87 -11.32
C ALA A 171 -7.92 -2.72 -12.24
N THR A 172 -6.89 -2.12 -12.82
CA THR A 172 -5.96 -2.84 -13.71
C THR A 172 -5.19 -3.93 -12.95
N PRO A 173 -5.35 -5.22 -13.26
CA PRO A 173 -4.59 -6.29 -12.63
C PRO A 173 -3.16 -6.31 -13.15
N LEU A 174 -2.19 -6.47 -12.27
CA LEU A 174 -0.79 -6.70 -12.60
C LEU A 174 -0.39 -8.12 -12.18
N PRO A 175 0.64 -8.74 -12.78
CA PRO A 175 1.19 -9.99 -12.24
C PRO A 175 1.66 -9.83 -10.80
N ALA A 176 1.74 -10.93 -10.06
CA ALA A 176 2.34 -10.93 -8.73
C ALA A 176 3.79 -10.41 -8.80
N PRO A 177 4.27 -9.68 -7.78
CA PRO A 177 5.61 -9.09 -7.78
C PRO A 177 6.75 -10.08 -8.07
N ILE A 178 6.65 -11.33 -7.65
CA ILE A 178 7.65 -12.36 -7.98
C ILE A 178 7.73 -12.62 -9.50
N GLY A 179 6.60 -12.57 -10.21
CA GLY A 179 6.57 -12.64 -11.68
C GLY A 179 7.10 -11.34 -12.30
N ILE A 180 6.75 -10.18 -11.74
CA ILE A 180 7.30 -8.89 -12.20
C ILE A 180 8.83 -8.88 -12.02
N GLY A 181 9.34 -9.38 -10.92
CA GLY A 181 10.77 -9.51 -10.65
C GLY A 181 11.50 -10.35 -11.71
N SER A 182 10.86 -11.43 -12.17
CA SER A 182 11.42 -12.30 -13.22
C SER A 182 11.64 -11.59 -14.57
N THR A 183 11.05 -10.42 -14.79
CA THR A 183 11.26 -9.62 -16.00
C THR A 183 12.60 -8.92 -16.04
N TRP A 184 13.22 -8.64 -14.91
CA TRP A 184 14.45 -7.83 -14.76
C TRP A 184 14.35 -6.45 -15.44
N ASN A 185 13.13 -5.96 -15.65
CA ASN A 185 12.84 -4.78 -16.47
C ASN A 185 12.36 -3.60 -15.62
N ALA A 186 13.30 -2.79 -15.16
CA ALA A 186 13.04 -1.64 -14.30
C ALA A 186 12.08 -0.58 -14.92
N PRO A 187 12.22 -0.18 -16.22
CA PRO A 187 11.25 0.70 -16.88
C PRO A 187 9.80 0.18 -16.86
N LEU A 188 9.63 -1.13 -16.94
CA LEU A 188 8.32 -1.76 -16.91
C LEU A 188 7.68 -1.64 -15.53
N VAL A 189 8.47 -1.78 -14.46
CA VAL A 189 8.01 -1.59 -13.06
C VAL A 189 7.61 -0.14 -12.79
N TYR A 190 8.37 0.83 -13.31
CA TYR A 190 7.98 2.25 -13.27
C TYR A 190 6.60 2.49 -13.91
N LYS A 191 6.36 1.91 -15.08
CA LYS A 191 5.07 2.03 -15.76
C LYS A 191 3.94 1.36 -14.98
N ALA A 192 4.20 0.20 -14.36
CA ALA A 192 3.25 -0.48 -13.47
C ALA A 192 2.87 0.42 -12.28
N GLY A 193 3.86 1.02 -11.61
CA GLY A 193 3.64 2.00 -10.54
C GLY A 193 2.86 3.23 -11.00
N SER A 194 3.17 3.74 -12.19
CA SER A 194 2.44 4.88 -12.77
C SER A 194 0.97 4.57 -13.06
N ILE A 195 0.64 3.36 -13.54
CA ILE A 195 -0.75 2.93 -13.73
C ILE A 195 -1.48 2.86 -12.38
N ALA A 196 -0.90 2.16 -11.41
CA ALA A 196 -1.49 1.99 -10.08
C ALA A 196 -1.69 3.34 -9.37
N GLY A 197 -0.68 4.21 -9.38
CA GLY A 197 -0.77 5.56 -8.79
C GLY A 197 -1.82 6.43 -9.48
N LYS A 198 -1.94 6.34 -10.80
CA LYS A 198 -2.94 7.09 -11.56
C LYS A 198 -4.37 6.63 -11.26
N GLU A 199 -4.60 5.34 -11.12
CA GLU A 199 -5.89 4.78 -10.74
C GLU A 199 -6.24 5.16 -9.30
N ALA A 200 -5.29 5.07 -8.37
CA ALA A 200 -5.45 5.51 -6.99
C ALA A 200 -5.85 6.99 -6.91
N LYS A 201 -5.10 7.86 -7.60
CA LYS A 201 -5.40 9.30 -7.65
C LYS A 201 -6.79 9.60 -8.20
N ALA A 202 -7.20 8.91 -9.27
CA ALA A 202 -8.50 9.11 -9.89
C ALA A 202 -9.67 8.73 -8.97
N LEU A 203 -9.48 7.73 -8.10
CA LEU A 203 -10.45 7.31 -7.09
C LEU A 203 -10.43 8.18 -5.83
N GLY A 204 -9.37 8.98 -5.62
CA GLY A 204 -9.20 9.83 -4.45
C GLY A 204 -8.33 9.23 -3.35
N TYR A 205 -7.69 8.08 -3.58
CA TYR A 205 -6.65 7.58 -2.68
C TYR A 205 -5.39 8.43 -2.83
N THR A 206 -4.78 8.76 -1.72
CA THR A 206 -3.64 9.67 -1.63
C THR A 206 -2.36 8.94 -1.21
N ASN A 207 -2.49 7.68 -0.75
CA ASN A 207 -1.39 6.84 -0.33
C ASN A 207 -1.66 5.38 -0.68
N ILE A 208 -0.65 4.65 -1.15
CA ILE A 208 -0.77 3.22 -1.41
C ILE A 208 0.38 2.44 -0.77
N TYR A 209 0.04 1.30 -0.14
CA TYR A 209 0.96 0.47 0.61
C TYR A 209 1.74 -0.46 -0.33
N ALA A 210 2.67 0.12 -1.04
CA ALA A 210 3.60 -0.51 -1.98
C ALA A 210 4.86 0.36 -2.17
N PRO A 211 5.99 -0.23 -2.61
CA PRO A 211 6.25 -1.64 -2.86
C PRO A 211 6.58 -2.46 -1.61
N ILE A 212 6.50 -3.80 -1.73
CA ILE A 212 7.09 -4.72 -0.75
C ILE A 212 8.57 -4.88 -1.08
N LEU A 213 9.42 -4.64 -0.09
CA LEU A 213 10.89 -4.73 -0.20
C LEU A 213 11.48 -5.90 0.58
N ASP A 214 10.61 -6.78 1.09
CA ASP A 214 11.02 -8.06 1.67
C ASP A 214 11.66 -8.95 0.60
N LEU A 215 12.55 -9.87 1.03
CA LEU A 215 13.28 -10.76 0.14
C LEU A 215 12.64 -12.14 0.04
N ALA A 216 12.43 -12.66 -1.16
CA ALA A 216 11.88 -13.98 -1.42
C ALA A 216 12.95 -15.09 -1.31
N ARG A 217 13.69 -15.16 -0.20
CA ARG A 217 14.82 -16.08 -0.03
C ARG A 217 14.41 -17.48 0.37
N ASP A 218 13.30 -17.62 1.07
CA ASP A 218 12.79 -18.91 1.51
C ASP A 218 11.32 -19.09 1.14
N PRO A 219 10.96 -20.04 0.28
CA PRO A 219 9.59 -20.23 -0.19
C PRO A 219 8.62 -20.70 0.90
N ARG A 220 9.10 -21.10 2.07
CA ARG A 220 8.25 -21.44 3.22
C ARG A 220 7.63 -20.21 3.87
N TRP A 221 8.19 -19.03 3.64
CA TRP A 221 7.54 -17.80 4.05
C TRP A 221 6.31 -17.50 3.17
N GLY A 222 5.14 -17.39 3.77
CA GLY A 222 3.85 -17.37 3.07
C GLY A 222 3.55 -16.14 2.22
N ARG A 223 4.46 -15.13 2.18
CA ARG A 223 4.31 -13.88 1.40
C ARG A 223 5.36 -13.72 0.29
N VAL A 224 6.07 -14.77 -0.06
CA VAL A 224 7.11 -14.78 -1.12
C VAL A 224 6.56 -14.23 -2.45
N LEU A 225 5.30 -14.55 -2.79
CA LEU A 225 4.69 -14.07 -4.03
C LEU A 225 4.58 -12.53 -4.12
N GLU A 226 4.60 -11.85 -2.98
CA GLU A 226 4.49 -10.39 -2.90
C GLU A 226 5.84 -9.67 -3.10
N CYS A 227 6.95 -10.42 -3.19
CA CYS A 227 8.31 -9.89 -3.31
C CYS A 227 8.81 -9.92 -4.75
N TYR A 228 9.68 -8.99 -5.14
CA TYR A 228 10.29 -8.97 -6.47
C TYR A 228 11.35 -10.06 -6.69
N GLY A 229 11.88 -10.68 -5.65
CA GLY A 229 12.89 -11.73 -5.74
C GLY A 229 13.72 -11.89 -4.48
N GLU A 230 14.75 -12.71 -4.56
CA GLU A 230 15.66 -13.02 -3.45
C GLU A 230 16.89 -12.09 -3.39
N ASP A 231 17.22 -11.44 -4.50
CA ASP A 231 18.39 -10.57 -4.63
C ASP A 231 18.08 -9.15 -4.14
N PRO A 232 18.79 -8.63 -3.12
CA PRO A 232 18.50 -7.32 -2.55
C PRO A 232 18.75 -6.16 -3.52
N PHE A 233 19.68 -6.30 -4.47
CA PHE A 233 19.94 -5.29 -5.47
C PHE A 233 18.80 -5.21 -6.49
N LEU A 234 18.29 -6.35 -6.95
CA LEU A 234 17.13 -6.42 -7.83
C LEU A 234 15.90 -5.79 -7.15
N VAL A 235 15.61 -6.20 -5.91
CA VAL A 235 14.47 -5.68 -5.12
C VAL A 235 14.60 -4.16 -4.94
N ALA A 236 15.78 -3.66 -4.61
CA ALA A 236 16.03 -2.21 -4.49
C ALA A 236 15.81 -1.47 -5.81
N THR A 237 16.33 -2.03 -6.90
CA THR A 237 16.22 -1.42 -8.24
C THR A 237 14.76 -1.33 -8.69
N LEU A 238 14.01 -2.42 -8.59
CA LEU A 238 12.61 -2.47 -9.00
C LEU A 238 11.72 -1.66 -8.04
N GLY A 239 11.96 -1.77 -6.72
CA GLY A 239 11.27 -0.98 -5.71
C GLY A 239 11.42 0.52 -5.91
N THR A 240 12.62 0.98 -6.26
CA THR A 240 12.89 2.40 -6.60
C THR A 240 12.01 2.86 -7.78
N GLN A 241 11.87 2.05 -8.82
CA GLN A 241 11.05 2.40 -9.98
C GLN A 241 9.56 2.40 -9.65
N MET A 242 9.10 1.46 -8.83
CA MET A 242 7.71 1.43 -8.36
C MET A 242 7.37 2.71 -7.59
N VAL A 243 8.20 3.11 -6.61
CA VAL A 243 8.00 4.35 -5.84
C VAL A 243 7.95 5.58 -6.75
N LYS A 244 8.90 5.71 -7.69
CA LYS A 244 8.93 6.83 -8.65
C LYS A 244 7.66 6.87 -9.51
N GLY A 245 7.24 5.73 -10.05
CA GLY A 245 6.02 5.63 -10.85
C GLY A 245 4.76 6.05 -10.09
N ILE A 246 4.63 5.61 -8.83
CA ILE A 246 3.52 5.97 -7.94
C ILE A 246 3.55 7.46 -7.60
N GLN A 247 4.67 7.96 -7.06
CA GLN A 247 4.75 9.32 -6.51
C GLN A 247 4.67 10.40 -7.58
N GLU A 248 5.08 10.13 -8.80
CA GLU A 248 4.91 11.05 -9.93
C GLU A 248 3.43 11.32 -10.25
N GLN A 249 2.52 10.45 -9.85
CA GLN A 249 1.08 10.67 -9.97
C GLN A 249 0.49 11.51 -8.81
N GLY A 250 1.32 11.97 -7.87
CA GLY A 250 0.88 12.72 -6.69
C GLY A 250 0.19 11.86 -5.64
N VAL A 251 0.61 10.60 -5.50
CA VAL A 251 0.17 9.63 -4.50
C VAL A 251 1.39 9.16 -3.71
N ALA A 252 1.29 9.07 -2.39
CA ALA A 252 2.36 8.56 -1.56
C ALA A 252 2.59 7.06 -1.80
N ALA A 253 3.85 6.64 -1.81
CA ALA A 253 4.23 5.25 -1.72
C ALA A 253 4.69 4.94 -0.30
N THR A 254 4.18 3.85 0.27
CA THR A 254 4.55 3.37 1.61
C THR A 254 5.27 2.03 1.49
N LEU A 255 6.57 2.06 1.77
CA LEU A 255 7.42 0.86 1.72
C LEU A 255 7.04 -0.13 2.82
N LYS A 256 7.10 -1.44 2.54
CA LYS A 256 6.83 -2.47 3.54
C LYS A 256 7.60 -3.76 3.30
N HIS A 257 7.83 -4.57 4.33
CA HIS A 257 7.59 -4.32 5.75
C HIS A 257 8.93 -4.08 6.45
N PHE A 258 9.12 -2.94 7.04
CA PHE A 258 10.39 -2.55 7.67
C PHE A 258 10.49 -3.12 9.10
N ALA A 259 11.35 -4.12 9.39
CA ALA A 259 12.24 -4.83 8.49
C ALA A 259 12.56 -6.23 9.03
N VAL A 260 13.31 -7.00 8.23
CA VAL A 260 13.77 -8.37 8.55
C VAL A 260 12.60 -9.35 8.75
N TYR A 261 11.51 -9.13 8.04
CA TYR A 261 10.27 -9.89 8.21
C TYR A 261 10.23 -11.18 7.37
N SER A 262 10.89 -11.21 6.22
CA SER A 262 10.80 -12.29 5.23
C SER A 262 11.64 -13.52 5.59
N VAL A 263 11.36 -14.11 6.73
CA VAL A 263 11.98 -15.37 7.18
C VAL A 263 10.89 -16.40 7.46
N PRO A 264 11.13 -17.70 7.18
CA PRO A 264 10.09 -18.73 7.25
C PRO A 264 9.62 -19.03 8.68
N LYS A 265 10.44 -18.69 9.67
CA LYS A 265 10.15 -18.93 11.07
C LYS A 265 8.90 -18.12 11.48
N GLY A 266 7.84 -18.84 11.84
CA GLY A 266 6.60 -18.22 12.27
C GLY A 266 5.53 -18.02 11.20
N GLY A 267 5.76 -18.45 9.98
CA GLY A 267 4.72 -18.48 8.94
C GLY A 267 4.50 -17.14 8.23
N ARG A 268 3.24 -16.84 7.88
CA ARG A 268 2.90 -15.78 6.93
C ARG A 268 3.02 -14.37 7.50
N ASP A 269 2.39 -14.10 8.60
CA ASP A 269 2.24 -12.74 9.12
C ASP A 269 2.09 -12.74 10.64
N GLY A 270 1.53 -11.67 11.17
CA GLY A 270 1.47 -11.40 12.58
C GLY A 270 0.81 -12.45 13.48
N SER A 271 0.27 -13.52 12.94
CA SER A 271 -0.23 -14.62 13.77
C SER A 271 0.88 -15.25 14.58
N VAL A 272 2.12 -15.21 14.07
CA VAL A 272 3.30 -15.67 14.79
C VAL A 272 4.32 -14.54 14.81
N ARG A 273 4.62 -14.07 15.99
CA ARG A 273 5.77 -13.20 16.25
C ARG A 273 7.03 -14.07 16.28
N THR A 274 8.07 -13.63 15.66
CA THR A 274 9.33 -14.36 15.68
C THR A 274 10.52 -13.45 15.50
N ASP A 275 11.54 -13.71 16.31
CA ASP A 275 12.88 -13.26 16.01
C ASP A 275 13.40 -14.06 14.80
N PRO A 276 13.78 -13.39 13.71
CA PRO A 276 14.35 -14.03 12.53
C PRO A 276 15.71 -14.69 12.79
N HIS A 277 16.39 -14.38 13.90
CA HIS A 277 17.76 -14.79 14.20
C HIS A 277 18.76 -14.47 13.08
N VAL A 278 18.60 -13.29 12.50
CA VAL A 278 19.49 -12.76 11.45
C VAL A 278 20.61 -11.96 12.12
N ALA A 279 21.85 -12.31 11.83
CA ALA A 279 23.01 -11.59 12.36
C ALA A 279 23.06 -10.13 11.85
N PRO A 280 23.61 -9.18 12.62
CA PRO A 280 23.62 -7.76 12.25
C PRO A 280 24.21 -7.47 10.86
N ARG A 281 25.30 -8.14 10.46
CA ARG A 281 25.88 -7.98 9.13
C ARG A 281 24.95 -8.43 8.03
N GLU A 282 24.32 -9.58 8.15
CA GLU A 282 23.35 -10.08 7.19
C GLU A 282 22.11 -9.17 7.11
N MET A 283 21.65 -8.70 8.25
CA MET A 283 20.55 -7.73 8.32
C MET A 283 20.84 -6.49 7.45
N HIS A 284 22.01 -5.88 7.62
CA HIS A 284 22.39 -4.67 6.86
C HIS A 284 22.65 -4.96 5.38
N GLN A 285 23.32 -6.07 5.05
CA GLN A 285 23.69 -6.40 3.66
C GLN A 285 22.49 -6.89 2.82
N MET A 286 21.54 -7.56 3.44
CA MET A 286 20.43 -8.20 2.76
C MET A 286 19.11 -7.47 3.02
N HIS A 287 18.60 -7.53 4.23
CA HIS A 287 17.23 -7.11 4.55
C HIS A 287 17.04 -5.58 4.60
N LEU A 288 18.02 -4.84 5.07
CA LEU A 288 17.96 -3.38 5.15
C LEU A 288 18.42 -2.67 3.87
N TYR A 289 19.24 -3.33 3.05
CA TYR A 289 19.78 -2.75 1.83
C TYR A 289 18.69 -2.22 0.87
N PRO A 290 17.61 -2.98 0.55
CA PRO A 290 16.55 -2.48 -0.32
C PRO A 290 15.88 -1.23 0.23
N PHE A 291 15.56 -1.20 1.52
CA PHE A 291 14.93 -0.03 2.15
C PHE A 291 15.83 1.19 2.11
N LYS A 292 17.10 1.04 2.54
CA LYS A 292 18.09 2.13 2.50
C LYS A 292 18.22 2.72 1.10
N LYS A 293 18.38 1.85 0.10
CA LYS A 293 18.57 2.26 -1.29
C LYS A 293 17.34 2.98 -1.85
N VAL A 294 16.14 2.43 -1.65
CA VAL A 294 14.89 3.02 -2.13
C VAL A 294 14.61 4.36 -1.45
N ILE A 295 14.87 4.48 -0.14
CA ILE A 295 14.72 5.75 0.60
C ILE A 295 15.62 6.83 0.00
N GLN A 296 16.89 6.50 -0.26
CA GLN A 296 17.87 7.44 -0.80
C GLN A 296 17.62 7.84 -2.26
N ASP A 297 17.09 6.91 -3.09
CA ASP A 297 16.96 7.12 -4.54
C ASP A 297 15.57 7.61 -4.98
N ALA A 298 14.53 7.37 -4.17
CA ALA A 298 13.14 7.66 -4.55
C ALA A 298 12.34 8.44 -3.50
N HIS A 299 12.88 8.67 -2.31
CA HIS A 299 12.27 9.49 -1.25
C HIS A 299 10.79 9.14 -0.99
N PRO A 300 10.47 7.89 -0.59
CA PRO A 300 9.10 7.48 -0.29
C PRO A 300 8.52 8.31 0.86
N MET A 301 7.20 8.55 0.81
CA MET A 301 6.52 9.35 1.82
C MET A 301 6.07 8.54 3.04
N GLY A 302 5.99 7.21 2.93
CA GLY A 302 5.61 6.32 4.01
C GLY A 302 6.52 5.09 4.14
N VAL A 303 6.56 4.54 5.36
CA VAL A 303 7.18 3.24 5.69
C VAL A 303 6.24 2.51 6.64
N MET A 304 5.98 1.23 6.40
CA MET A 304 5.21 0.36 7.29
C MET A 304 6.14 -0.53 8.09
N SER A 305 6.04 -0.47 9.43
CA SER A 305 6.82 -1.33 10.32
C SER A 305 6.29 -2.76 10.33
N SER A 306 7.18 -3.73 10.49
CA SER A 306 6.85 -5.16 10.40
C SER A 306 6.34 -5.75 11.73
N TYR A 307 5.84 -6.99 11.66
CA TYR A 307 5.28 -7.72 12.80
C TYR A 307 6.32 -8.35 13.74
N ASN A 308 7.49 -8.69 13.21
CA ASN A 308 8.50 -9.47 13.93
C ASN A 308 9.26 -8.63 14.97
N ASP A 309 9.90 -9.32 15.87
CA ASP A 309 10.96 -8.77 16.70
C ASP A 309 12.34 -9.04 16.06
N TRP A 310 13.34 -8.35 16.52
CA TRP A 310 14.74 -8.62 16.26
C TRP A 310 15.51 -8.52 17.58
N ASP A 311 16.20 -9.58 17.94
CA ASP A 311 16.91 -9.70 19.21
C ASP A 311 16.01 -9.40 20.43
N GLY A 312 14.79 -9.93 20.40
CA GLY A 312 13.79 -9.80 21.47
C GLY A 312 13.04 -8.48 21.53
N VAL A 313 13.32 -7.50 20.65
CA VAL A 313 12.62 -6.21 20.60
C VAL A 313 11.74 -6.13 19.35
N PRO A 314 10.40 -5.97 19.48
CA PRO A 314 9.51 -5.77 18.34
C PRO A 314 9.95 -4.58 17.50
N VAL A 315 10.08 -4.78 16.18
CA VAL A 315 10.52 -3.71 15.27
C VAL A 315 9.64 -2.47 15.40
N THR A 316 8.33 -2.65 15.54
CA THR A 316 7.35 -1.56 15.72
C THR A 316 7.60 -0.74 17.01
N ALA A 317 8.24 -1.31 18.02
CA ALA A 317 8.60 -0.64 19.28
C ALA A 317 10.12 -0.38 19.42
N SER A 318 10.89 -0.54 18.35
CA SER A 318 12.33 -0.41 18.39
C SER A 318 12.82 0.98 17.97
N TYR A 319 13.34 1.75 18.92
CA TYR A 319 14.00 3.02 18.64
C TYR A 319 15.20 2.86 17.69
N TYR A 320 15.91 1.73 17.79
CA TYR A 320 17.00 1.41 16.88
C TYR A 320 16.54 1.34 15.43
N PHE A 321 15.45 0.59 15.15
CA PHE A 321 14.93 0.48 13.79
C PHE A 321 14.26 1.77 13.30
N LEU A 322 13.30 2.31 14.07
CA LEU A 322 12.43 3.37 13.56
C LEU A 322 13.06 4.77 13.64
N THR A 323 14.04 4.96 14.53
CA THR A 323 14.71 6.26 14.69
C THR A 323 16.15 6.22 14.22
N GLN A 324 17.00 5.35 14.79
CA GLN A 324 18.43 5.37 14.46
C GLN A 324 18.69 4.92 13.01
N LEU A 325 18.21 3.75 12.62
CA LEU A 325 18.41 3.25 11.25
C LEU A 325 17.57 4.03 10.23
N LEU A 326 16.26 4.07 10.41
CA LEU A 326 15.36 4.59 9.40
C LEU A 326 15.53 6.10 9.18
N ARG A 327 15.50 6.89 10.27
CA ARG A 327 15.54 8.36 10.17
C ARG A 327 16.95 8.93 10.15
N GLN A 328 17.81 8.50 11.09
CA GLN A 328 19.12 9.11 11.25
C GLN A 328 20.14 8.57 10.22
N GLU A 329 20.16 7.25 9.96
CA GLU A 329 21.11 6.66 9.03
C GLU A 329 20.62 6.68 7.57
N PHE A 330 19.35 6.29 7.30
CA PHE A 330 18.85 6.20 5.92
C PHE A 330 18.30 7.54 5.41
N GLY A 331 18.01 8.50 6.31
CA GLY A 331 17.52 9.83 5.96
C GLY A 331 16.03 9.89 5.62
N PHE A 332 15.22 8.97 6.15
CA PHE A 332 13.77 8.96 5.95
C PHE A 332 13.10 10.14 6.68
N ASP A 333 12.31 10.92 5.97
CA ASP A 333 11.63 12.13 6.46
C ASP A 333 10.10 12.13 6.29
N GLY A 334 9.54 10.95 5.96
CA GLY A 334 8.10 10.71 5.93
C GLY A 334 7.53 10.21 7.25
N TYR A 335 6.32 9.61 7.24
CA TYR A 335 5.74 9.00 8.42
C TYR A 335 5.83 7.47 8.43
N VAL A 336 5.88 6.89 9.62
CA VAL A 336 5.86 5.44 9.85
C VAL A 336 4.46 5.03 10.27
N VAL A 337 3.85 4.12 9.52
CA VAL A 337 2.61 3.43 9.88
C VAL A 337 2.93 2.02 10.38
N SER A 338 2.20 1.51 11.38
CA SER A 338 2.35 0.12 11.78
C SER A 338 1.67 -0.81 10.77
N ASP A 339 2.15 -2.06 10.62
CA ASP A 339 1.29 -3.09 10.05
C ASP A 339 0.09 -3.36 10.97
N SER A 340 -0.98 -3.95 10.42
CA SER A 340 -2.24 -4.13 11.16
C SER A 340 -2.05 -4.98 12.40
N ASP A 341 -2.42 -4.44 13.56
CA ASP A 341 -2.27 -5.03 14.89
C ASP A 341 -0.82 -5.16 15.41
N ALA A 342 0.19 -4.65 14.70
CA ALA A 342 1.59 -4.76 15.16
C ALA A 342 1.85 -4.05 16.50
N VAL A 343 1.11 -2.99 16.80
CA VAL A 343 1.16 -2.30 18.10
C VAL A 343 0.56 -3.18 19.20
N GLU A 344 -0.58 -3.81 18.93
CA GLU A 344 -1.25 -4.75 19.82
C GLU A 344 -0.34 -5.93 20.16
N TYR A 345 0.46 -6.37 19.19
CA TYR A 345 1.38 -7.51 19.35
C TYR A 345 2.54 -7.21 20.31
N VAL A 346 2.93 -5.96 20.49
CA VAL A 346 3.92 -5.57 21.52
C VAL A 346 3.49 -6.04 22.90
N TYR A 347 2.17 -5.93 23.20
CA TYR A 347 1.57 -6.37 24.46
C TYR A 347 1.17 -7.86 24.40
N ASN A 348 0.29 -8.25 23.46
CA ASN A 348 -0.44 -9.53 23.54
C ASN A 348 0.26 -10.72 22.91
N LYS A 349 1.36 -10.52 22.15
CA LYS A 349 2.14 -11.60 21.51
C LYS A 349 3.62 -11.57 21.85
N HIS A 350 4.28 -10.41 21.74
CA HIS A 350 5.69 -10.27 22.13
C HIS A 350 5.88 -10.24 23.65
N HIS A 351 4.86 -9.80 24.39
CA HIS A 351 4.86 -9.71 25.84
C HIS A 351 6.04 -8.88 26.40
N VAL A 352 6.44 -7.83 25.68
CA VAL A 352 7.50 -6.91 26.10
C VAL A 352 6.95 -5.67 26.81
N ALA A 353 5.64 -5.45 26.76
CA ALA A 353 4.93 -4.46 27.54
C ALA A 353 4.00 -5.15 28.55
N GLU A 354 3.90 -4.62 29.77
CA GLU A 354 3.02 -5.16 30.81
C GLU A 354 1.54 -4.82 30.56
N THR A 355 1.30 -3.71 29.88
CA THR A 355 -0.04 -3.22 29.53
C THR A 355 -0.08 -2.69 28.10
N TYR A 356 -1.28 -2.59 27.54
CA TYR A 356 -1.43 -1.97 26.23
C TYR A 356 -1.05 -0.46 26.23
N GLU A 357 -1.32 0.27 27.33
CA GLU A 357 -0.85 1.66 27.49
C GLU A 357 0.67 1.76 27.39
N GLU A 358 1.37 0.81 28.00
CA GLU A 358 2.82 0.75 27.92
C GLU A 358 3.28 0.50 26.48
N ALA A 359 2.64 -0.42 25.76
CA ALA A 359 2.91 -0.64 24.33
C ALA A 359 2.71 0.64 23.50
N VAL A 360 1.62 1.41 23.76
CA VAL A 360 1.38 2.71 23.11
C VAL A 360 2.53 3.70 23.37
N ARG A 361 3.01 3.79 24.62
CA ARG A 361 4.15 4.64 24.96
C ARG A 361 5.41 4.21 24.21
N MET A 362 5.75 2.91 24.26
CA MET A 362 6.94 2.37 23.63
C MET A 362 6.99 2.64 22.13
N VAL A 363 5.90 2.42 21.40
CA VAL A 363 5.90 2.60 19.94
C VAL A 363 6.01 4.08 19.54
N LEU A 364 5.37 5.00 20.28
CA LEU A 364 5.46 6.44 20.02
C LEU A 364 6.88 6.96 20.31
N GLU A 365 7.51 6.54 21.41
CA GLU A 365 8.90 6.89 21.73
C GLU A 365 9.89 6.28 20.74
N ALA A 366 9.61 5.08 20.22
CA ALA A 366 10.44 4.43 19.22
C ALA A 366 10.45 5.15 17.86
N GLY A 367 9.39 5.87 17.51
CA GLY A 367 9.34 6.58 16.22
C GLY A 367 8.14 6.24 15.33
N LEU A 368 7.18 5.44 15.81
CA LEU A 368 5.93 5.18 15.11
C LEU A 368 5.07 6.45 15.07
N ASN A 369 4.50 6.77 13.91
CA ASN A 369 3.60 7.91 13.75
C ASN A 369 2.12 7.48 13.78
N VAL A 370 1.75 6.43 13.05
CA VAL A 370 0.34 6.06 12.86
C VAL A 370 0.14 4.58 13.18
N ARG A 371 -0.75 4.33 14.12
CA ARG A 371 -1.17 2.95 14.46
C ARG A 371 -2.24 2.47 13.49
N THR A 372 -2.09 1.27 12.94
CA THR A 372 -3.05 0.61 12.05
C THR A 372 -3.59 -0.67 12.68
N THR A 373 -4.91 -0.86 12.62
CA THR A 373 -5.59 -2.07 13.14
C THR A 373 -7.04 -2.12 12.67
N PHE A 374 -7.62 -3.31 12.70
CA PHE A 374 -9.05 -3.54 12.42
C PHE A 374 -9.97 -3.25 13.62
N ALA A 375 -9.47 -2.56 14.65
CA ALA A 375 -10.24 -2.11 15.80
C ALA A 375 -10.47 -0.59 15.74
N ALA A 376 -11.41 -0.10 16.55
CA ALA A 376 -11.70 1.34 16.64
C ALA A 376 -10.46 2.15 17.04
N PRO A 377 -10.25 3.36 16.50
CA PRO A 377 -9.08 4.18 16.79
C PRO A 377 -9.00 4.64 18.25
N ASP A 378 -10.14 4.69 18.95
CA ASP A 378 -10.22 5.01 20.39
C ASP A 378 -9.26 4.20 21.25
N ILE A 379 -9.06 2.92 20.92
CA ILE A 379 -8.21 1.98 21.67
C ILE A 379 -6.77 2.49 21.74
N PHE A 380 -6.28 3.21 20.74
CA PHE A 380 -4.94 3.80 20.75
C PHE A 380 -4.94 5.27 21.20
N ILE A 381 -5.90 6.04 20.70
CA ILE A 381 -5.97 7.49 20.93
C ILE A 381 -6.18 7.81 22.42
N LEU A 382 -7.09 7.11 23.09
CA LEU A 382 -7.40 7.40 24.51
C LEU A 382 -6.22 7.08 25.44
N PRO A 383 -5.54 5.93 25.31
CA PRO A 383 -4.30 5.69 26.06
C PRO A 383 -3.20 6.74 25.80
N ALA A 384 -2.99 7.15 24.55
CA ALA A 384 -2.00 8.18 24.22
C ALA A 384 -2.33 9.53 24.93
N ARG A 385 -3.60 9.95 24.93
CA ARG A 385 -4.07 11.14 25.66
C ARG A 385 -3.84 11.02 27.17
N LYS A 386 -4.16 9.86 27.74
CA LYS A 386 -3.98 9.58 29.17
C LYS A 386 -2.51 9.66 29.56
N LEU A 387 -1.63 8.99 28.82
CA LEU A 387 -0.19 9.01 29.07
C LEU A 387 0.39 10.43 29.09
N VAL A 388 -0.05 11.30 28.17
CA VAL A 388 0.38 12.71 28.16
C VAL A 388 -0.15 13.47 29.38
N LYS A 389 -1.44 13.31 29.72
CA LYS A 389 -2.05 13.98 30.89
C LYS A 389 -1.41 13.55 32.21
N GLU A 390 -0.94 12.32 32.30
CA GLU A 390 -0.23 11.77 33.46
C GLU A 390 1.28 12.10 33.48
N GLY A 391 1.80 12.76 32.46
CA GLY A 391 3.23 13.07 32.33
C GLY A 391 4.13 11.86 32.02
N ARG A 392 3.56 10.73 31.65
CA ARG A 392 4.27 9.47 31.28
C ARG A 392 4.72 9.44 29.82
N LEU A 393 4.18 10.31 28.99
CA LEU A 393 4.60 10.54 27.60
C LEU A 393 4.71 12.05 27.40
N SER A 394 5.84 12.52 26.84
CA SER A 394 6.04 13.95 26.65
C SER A 394 5.24 14.48 25.45
N MET A 395 4.71 15.70 25.55
CA MET A 395 4.08 16.38 24.43
C MET A 395 5.03 16.55 23.25
N LYS A 396 6.33 16.68 23.49
CA LYS A 396 7.35 16.76 22.45
C LYS A 396 7.34 15.53 21.54
N VAL A 397 7.21 14.31 22.09
CA VAL A 397 7.10 13.07 21.29
C VAL A 397 5.84 13.12 20.44
N ILE A 398 4.70 13.51 21.00
CA ILE A 398 3.46 13.66 20.22
C ILE A 398 3.65 14.66 19.08
N ASP A 399 4.23 15.83 19.36
CA ASP A 399 4.44 16.88 18.36
C ASP A 399 5.35 16.43 17.21
N GLU A 400 6.42 15.71 17.51
CA GLU A 400 7.31 15.14 16.51
C GLU A 400 6.57 14.12 15.62
N ARG A 401 5.78 13.22 16.20
CA ARG A 401 5.01 12.22 15.43
C ARG A 401 3.96 12.87 14.53
N VAL A 402 3.23 13.84 15.06
CA VAL A 402 2.20 14.60 14.31
C VAL A 402 2.83 15.46 13.21
N ALA A 403 3.95 16.11 13.47
CA ALA A 403 4.64 16.93 12.48
C ALA A 403 5.00 16.13 11.21
N ASP A 404 5.45 14.89 11.35
CA ASP A 404 5.76 14.01 10.21
C ASP A 404 4.49 13.69 9.39
N VAL A 405 3.37 13.38 10.05
CA VAL A 405 2.08 13.12 9.37
C VAL A 405 1.61 14.36 8.62
N LEU A 406 1.64 15.52 9.26
CA LEU A 406 1.25 16.79 8.63
C LEU A 406 2.16 17.13 7.44
N ARG A 407 3.48 16.92 7.57
CA ARG A 407 4.44 17.15 6.48
C ARG A 407 4.08 16.35 5.23
N VAL A 408 3.72 15.08 5.38
CA VAL A 408 3.29 14.24 4.26
C VAL A 408 1.97 14.74 3.67
N LYS A 409 0.98 15.11 4.50
CA LYS A 409 -0.28 15.71 4.02
C LYS A 409 -0.04 17.00 3.23
N PHE A 410 0.89 17.86 3.65
CA PHE A 410 1.28 19.05 2.89
C PHE A 410 2.00 18.70 1.58
N ARG A 411 2.93 17.73 1.59
CA ARG A 411 3.62 17.26 0.38
C ARG A 411 2.66 16.67 -0.66
N LEU A 412 1.60 16.01 -0.21
CA LEU A 412 0.52 15.49 -1.06
C LEU A 412 -0.40 16.58 -1.62
N GLY A 413 -0.24 17.83 -1.17
CA GLY A 413 -1.08 18.96 -1.58
C GLY A 413 -2.50 18.91 -1.03
N LEU A 414 -2.77 18.15 0.05
CA LEU A 414 -4.12 18.00 0.60
C LEU A 414 -4.68 19.30 1.17
N PHE A 415 -3.83 20.23 1.59
CA PHE A 415 -4.25 21.56 2.03
C PHE A 415 -4.41 22.58 0.89
N ASP A 416 -4.05 22.18 -0.32
CA ASP A 416 -4.15 23.05 -1.50
C ASP A 416 -5.24 22.53 -2.46
N GLN A 417 -5.34 21.21 -2.61
CA GLN A 417 -6.32 20.51 -3.47
C GLN A 417 -6.80 19.22 -2.80
N PRO A 418 -7.68 19.30 -1.79
CA PRO A 418 -8.09 18.13 -1.00
C PRO A 418 -9.04 17.18 -1.74
N PHE A 419 -9.61 17.57 -2.87
CA PHE A 419 -10.65 16.83 -3.56
C PHE A 419 -10.19 16.26 -4.90
N VAL A 420 -10.83 15.18 -5.33
CA VAL A 420 -10.77 14.74 -6.73
C VAL A 420 -11.49 15.78 -7.59
N ALA A 421 -10.73 16.44 -8.46
CA ALA A 421 -11.22 17.58 -9.23
C ALA A 421 -12.27 17.17 -10.28
N ASP A 422 -12.06 16.05 -10.97
CA ASP A 422 -12.99 15.49 -11.95
C ASP A 422 -13.30 14.03 -11.63
N PRO A 423 -14.32 13.75 -10.80
CA PRO A 423 -14.73 12.39 -10.50
C PRO A 423 -15.08 11.55 -11.73
N LYS A 424 -15.61 12.18 -12.80
CA LYS A 424 -15.99 11.46 -14.04
C LYS A 424 -14.78 10.94 -14.81
N ALA A 425 -13.60 11.53 -14.64
CA ALA A 425 -12.38 11.02 -15.24
C ALA A 425 -12.02 9.62 -14.72
N ALA A 426 -12.41 9.25 -13.49
CA ALA A 426 -12.16 7.94 -12.92
C ALA A 426 -12.74 6.80 -13.80
N ASP A 427 -13.92 6.99 -14.39
CA ASP A 427 -14.58 6.01 -15.25
C ASP A 427 -13.79 5.67 -16.52
N LYS A 428 -12.86 6.56 -16.92
CA LYS A 428 -12.00 6.39 -18.10
C LYS A 428 -10.57 5.98 -17.75
N ILE A 429 -10.20 6.09 -16.48
CA ILE A 429 -8.82 5.87 -16.00
C ILE A 429 -8.69 4.48 -15.38
N VAL A 430 -9.59 4.13 -14.45
CA VAL A 430 -9.51 2.90 -13.66
C VAL A 430 -9.91 1.71 -14.52
N GLY A 431 -9.09 0.67 -14.54
CA GLY A 431 -9.31 -0.54 -15.35
C GLY A 431 -9.37 -0.29 -16.85
N ALA A 432 -8.73 0.78 -17.35
CA ALA A 432 -8.85 1.20 -18.74
C ALA A 432 -8.32 0.14 -19.71
N ASP A 433 -9.06 -0.13 -20.79
CA ASP A 433 -8.71 -1.11 -21.82
C ASP A 433 -7.30 -0.92 -22.41
N LYS A 434 -6.85 0.33 -22.53
CA LYS A 434 -5.49 0.66 -22.97
C LYS A 434 -4.37 0.09 -22.10
N ASN A 435 -4.67 -0.35 -20.89
CA ASN A 435 -3.72 -0.99 -20.01
C ASN A 435 -3.58 -2.49 -20.29
N LYS A 436 -4.54 -3.11 -21.01
CA LYS A 436 -4.54 -4.56 -21.30
C LYS A 436 -3.30 -5.01 -22.07
N ASP A 437 -2.88 -4.25 -23.10
CA ASP A 437 -1.67 -4.58 -23.86
C ASP A 437 -0.42 -4.54 -22.99
N PHE A 438 -0.33 -3.57 -22.08
CA PHE A 438 0.76 -3.49 -21.12
C PHE A 438 0.74 -4.67 -20.14
N VAL A 439 -0.44 -5.04 -19.63
CA VAL A 439 -0.58 -6.20 -18.72
C VAL A 439 -0.16 -7.49 -19.45
N LEU A 440 -0.57 -7.66 -20.70
CA LEU A 440 -0.16 -8.81 -21.51
C LEU A 440 1.35 -8.82 -21.77
N ASP A 441 1.96 -7.66 -22.04
CA ASP A 441 3.41 -7.55 -22.25
C ASP A 441 4.21 -7.92 -20.99
N ILE A 442 3.83 -7.38 -19.83
CA ILE A 442 4.50 -7.71 -18.55
C ILE A 442 4.33 -9.20 -18.19
N GLN A 443 3.16 -9.80 -18.44
CA GLN A 443 2.93 -11.23 -18.26
C GLN A 443 3.83 -12.07 -19.18
N ARG A 444 3.96 -11.70 -20.46
CA ARG A 444 4.87 -12.40 -21.39
C ARG A 444 6.33 -12.32 -20.95
N GLN A 445 6.76 -11.15 -20.49
CA GLN A 445 8.14 -10.96 -20.01
C GLN A 445 8.41 -11.69 -18.68
N SER A 446 7.37 -12.01 -17.89
CA SER A 446 7.52 -12.76 -16.64
C SER A 446 7.71 -14.27 -16.82
N LEU A 447 7.50 -14.80 -18.03
CA LEU A 447 7.66 -16.22 -18.31
C LEU A 447 9.14 -16.58 -18.47
N VAL A 448 9.59 -17.59 -17.73
CA VAL A 448 10.97 -18.07 -17.75
C VAL A 448 11.02 -19.49 -18.29
N LEU A 449 11.74 -19.71 -19.41
CA LEU A 449 11.99 -21.03 -19.96
C LEU A 449 13.18 -21.67 -19.24
N LEU A 450 12.92 -22.58 -18.31
CA LEU A 450 13.96 -23.23 -17.51
C LEU A 450 14.66 -24.37 -18.25
N LYS A 451 13.96 -25.07 -19.16
CA LYS A 451 14.46 -26.25 -19.87
C LYS A 451 13.72 -26.43 -21.19
N ASN A 452 14.45 -26.73 -22.25
CA ASN A 452 13.88 -27.05 -23.58
C ASN A 452 14.75 -28.08 -24.29
N GLU A 453 14.73 -29.31 -23.81
CA GLU A 453 15.48 -30.41 -24.41
C GLU A 453 14.87 -30.79 -25.77
N ASN A 454 15.73 -31.11 -26.74
CA ASN A 454 15.35 -31.47 -28.10
C ASN A 454 14.47 -30.44 -28.81
N ASN A 455 14.47 -29.17 -28.39
CA ASN A 455 13.63 -28.11 -28.94
C ASN A 455 12.14 -28.47 -28.97
N LEU A 456 11.66 -29.11 -27.89
CA LEU A 456 10.26 -29.49 -27.74
C LEU A 456 9.31 -28.29 -27.79
N LEU A 457 9.73 -27.18 -27.22
CA LEU A 457 8.98 -25.92 -27.22
C LEU A 457 9.53 -24.94 -28.28
N PRO A 458 8.67 -24.16 -28.94
CA PRO A 458 7.21 -24.13 -28.83
C PRO A 458 6.55 -25.35 -29.46
N LEU A 459 5.44 -25.81 -28.88
CA LEU A 459 4.62 -26.88 -29.46
C LEU A 459 3.96 -26.40 -30.76
N ASP A 460 4.08 -27.22 -31.81
CA ASP A 460 3.38 -26.93 -33.06
C ASP A 460 1.93 -27.43 -33.02
N LYS A 461 0.99 -26.50 -32.85
CA LYS A 461 -0.45 -26.81 -32.76
C LYS A 461 -1.02 -27.59 -33.92
N ASN A 462 -0.36 -27.55 -35.09
CA ASN A 462 -0.80 -28.29 -36.28
C ASN A 462 -0.40 -29.78 -36.21
N LYS A 463 0.53 -30.14 -35.34
CA LYS A 463 0.98 -31.52 -35.10
C LYS A 463 0.35 -32.14 -33.85
N LEU A 464 -0.41 -31.36 -33.07
CA LEU A 464 -1.07 -31.84 -31.86
C LEU A 464 -2.46 -32.37 -32.19
N SER A 465 -2.75 -33.58 -31.75
CA SER A 465 -4.11 -34.14 -31.74
C SER A 465 -4.76 -34.03 -30.34
N ARG A 466 -3.94 -34.07 -29.28
CA ARG A 466 -4.37 -34.07 -27.90
C ARG A 466 -3.31 -33.42 -26.99
N ILE A 467 -3.74 -32.74 -25.94
CA ILE A 467 -2.89 -32.21 -24.89
C ILE A 467 -3.55 -32.45 -23.53
N LEU A 468 -2.77 -32.88 -22.55
CA LEU A 468 -3.20 -32.97 -21.17
C LEU A 468 -2.65 -31.79 -20.38
N ILE A 469 -3.50 -31.11 -19.65
CA ILE A 469 -3.16 -30.08 -18.66
C ILE A 469 -3.42 -30.66 -17.29
N THR A 470 -2.40 -30.71 -16.44
CA THR A 470 -2.52 -31.27 -15.08
C THR A 470 -2.08 -30.25 -14.04
N GLY A 471 -2.61 -30.40 -12.84
CA GLY A 471 -2.30 -29.58 -11.68
C GLY A 471 -3.49 -28.76 -11.19
N PRO A 472 -3.61 -28.58 -9.86
CA PRO A 472 -4.79 -27.98 -9.24
C PRO A 472 -5.02 -26.51 -9.60
N LEU A 473 -3.96 -25.78 -9.90
CA LEU A 473 -4.05 -24.34 -10.21
C LEU A 473 -4.39 -24.07 -11.68
N ALA A 474 -4.37 -25.08 -12.54
CA ALA A 474 -4.60 -24.89 -13.97
C ALA A 474 -6.04 -24.48 -14.31
N LYS A 475 -7.03 -24.81 -13.44
CA LYS A 475 -8.45 -24.46 -13.57
C LYS A 475 -8.98 -23.60 -12.40
N GLU A 476 -8.11 -23.15 -11.50
CA GLU A 476 -8.56 -22.47 -10.28
C GLU A 476 -8.59 -20.95 -10.47
N GLU A 477 -9.79 -20.40 -10.65
CA GLU A 477 -10.00 -18.97 -10.86
C GLU A 477 -9.69 -18.14 -9.61
N ASN A 478 -9.94 -18.67 -8.41
CA ASN A 478 -9.79 -17.92 -7.16
C ASN A 478 -8.35 -17.62 -6.79
N TYR A 479 -7.40 -18.46 -7.19
CA TYR A 479 -5.97 -18.23 -6.93
C TYR A 479 -5.36 -17.14 -7.80
N MET A 480 -6.03 -16.75 -8.89
CA MET A 480 -5.60 -15.64 -9.73
C MET A 480 -5.88 -14.29 -9.08
N VAL A 481 -6.77 -14.26 -8.07
CA VAL A 481 -7.12 -13.07 -7.29
C VAL A 481 -6.50 -13.22 -5.91
N SER A 482 -5.25 -12.84 -5.76
CA SER A 482 -4.60 -12.85 -4.44
C SER A 482 -5.03 -11.62 -3.62
N ARG A 483 -4.67 -11.60 -2.32
CA ARG A 483 -4.86 -10.41 -1.48
C ARG A 483 -4.16 -9.20 -2.09
N TYR A 484 -4.70 -8.01 -1.82
CA TYR A 484 -4.08 -6.72 -2.12
C TYR A 484 -3.93 -6.41 -3.62
N GLY A 485 -4.89 -6.86 -4.41
CA GLY A 485 -5.01 -6.54 -5.81
C GLY A 485 -6.45 -6.47 -6.28
N PRO A 486 -6.71 -6.15 -7.55
CA PRO A 486 -8.04 -6.00 -8.09
C PRO A 486 -8.87 -7.27 -7.95
N GLN A 487 -10.18 -7.10 -7.75
CA GLN A 487 -11.16 -8.18 -7.63
C GLN A 487 -12.28 -8.00 -8.66
N GLU A 488 -13.18 -8.99 -8.76
CA GLU A 488 -14.28 -9.00 -9.75
C GLU A 488 -13.78 -8.83 -11.20
N LEU A 489 -12.66 -9.50 -11.51
CA LEU A 489 -12.09 -9.56 -12.84
C LEU A 489 -12.61 -10.79 -13.58
N GLU A 490 -12.71 -10.70 -14.90
CA GLU A 490 -12.85 -11.87 -15.76
C GLU A 490 -11.49 -12.57 -15.84
N ASN A 491 -11.34 -13.65 -15.08
CA ASN A 491 -10.11 -14.42 -15.06
C ASN A 491 -10.16 -15.52 -16.13
N ILE A 492 -9.10 -15.61 -16.93
CA ILE A 492 -8.89 -16.72 -17.87
C ILE A 492 -7.85 -17.65 -17.24
N THR A 493 -8.27 -18.85 -16.87
CA THR A 493 -7.37 -19.87 -16.33
C THR A 493 -6.37 -20.37 -17.36
N VAL A 494 -5.29 -21.02 -16.94
CA VAL A 494 -4.31 -21.63 -17.86
C VAL A 494 -5.00 -22.64 -18.78
N TYR A 495 -5.90 -23.45 -18.23
CA TYR A 495 -6.69 -24.41 -18.99
C TYR A 495 -7.54 -23.73 -20.08
N GLU A 496 -8.29 -22.71 -19.71
CA GLU A 496 -9.15 -21.98 -20.66
C GLU A 496 -8.33 -21.24 -21.72
N GLY A 497 -7.25 -20.59 -21.33
CA GLY A 497 -6.35 -19.91 -22.26
C GLY A 497 -5.78 -20.85 -23.33
N ILE A 498 -5.30 -22.02 -22.92
CA ILE A 498 -4.78 -23.04 -23.85
C ILE A 498 -5.92 -23.61 -24.73
N LYS A 499 -7.06 -23.95 -24.14
CA LYS A 499 -8.22 -24.45 -24.86
C LYS A 499 -8.74 -23.45 -25.91
N ASN A 500 -8.86 -22.18 -25.53
CA ASN A 500 -9.29 -21.12 -26.44
C ASN A 500 -8.30 -20.91 -27.60
N TYR A 501 -6.99 -20.98 -27.30
CA TYR A 501 -5.96 -20.84 -28.32
C TYR A 501 -5.93 -22.00 -29.34
N LEU A 502 -6.16 -23.22 -28.85
CA LEU A 502 -6.14 -24.42 -29.69
C LEU A 502 -7.46 -24.64 -30.48
N GLY A 503 -8.56 -24.08 -29.95
CA GLY A 503 -9.90 -24.27 -30.55
C GLY A 503 -10.35 -25.73 -30.52
N ASN A 504 -11.21 -26.11 -31.44
CA ASN A 504 -11.79 -27.46 -31.50
C ASN A 504 -10.91 -28.49 -32.27
N LYS A 505 -9.71 -28.09 -32.72
CA LYS A 505 -8.85 -28.97 -33.55
C LYS A 505 -7.99 -29.91 -32.70
N VAL A 506 -7.74 -29.58 -31.44
CA VAL A 506 -6.92 -30.36 -30.52
C VAL A 506 -7.77 -30.70 -29.31
N ALA A 507 -7.80 -31.96 -28.91
CA ALA A 507 -8.46 -32.36 -27.66
C ALA A 507 -7.63 -31.82 -26.49
N VAL A 508 -8.30 -31.12 -25.55
CA VAL A 508 -7.67 -30.57 -24.35
C VAL A 508 -8.32 -31.24 -23.13
N ASP A 509 -7.55 -32.09 -22.49
CA ASP A 509 -7.95 -32.81 -21.28
C ASP A 509 -7.40 -32.13 -20.03
N TYR A 510 -8.02 -32.42 -18.89
CA TYR A 510 -7.59 -31.92 -17.60
C TYR A 510 -7.60 -33.03 -16.55
N ALA A 511 -6.56 -33.09 -15.74
CA ALA A 511 -6.51 -33.89 -14.54
C ALA A 511 -6.02 -33.06 -13.34
N LEU A 512 -6.68 -33.19 -12.20
CA LEU A 512 -6.31 -32.45 -10.97
C LEU A 512 -4.89 -32.79 -10.51
N GLY A 513 -4.52 -34.05 -10.53
CA GLY A 513 -3.20 -34.56 -10.11
C GLY A 513 -3.07 -34.62 -8.59
N CYS A 514 -3.06 -33.44 -7.93
CA CYS A 514 -2.97 -33.37 -6.47
C CYS A 514 -3.80 -32.21 -5.92
N LYS A 515 -4.08 -32.19 -4.63
CA LYS A 515 -4.73 -31.09 -3.92
C LYS A 515 -3.71 -30.02 -3.52
N VAL A 516 -4.11 -28.73 -3.51
CA VAL A 516 -3.25 -27.63 -3.05
C VAL A 516 -3.08 -27.62 -1.55
N LYS A 517 -4.13 -28.01 -0.83
CA LYS A 517 -4.16 -27.99 0.63
C LYS A 517 -4.84 -29.24 1.19
N ASP A 518 -4.43 -29.63 2.37
CA ASP A 518 -5.12 -30.64 3.16
C ASP A 518 -6.53 -30.15 3.55
N ALA A 519 -7.50 -31.07 3.52
CA ALA A 519 -8.88 -30.80 3.97
C ALA A 519 -8.95 -30.44 5.47
N LYS A 520 -7.97 -30.88 6.26
CA LYS A 520 -7.87 -30.61 7.71
C LYS A 520 -7.16 -29.30 8.05
N TRP A 521 -6.74 -28.51 7.06
CA TRP A 521 -6.12 -27.22 7.34
C TRP A 521 -7.00 -26.38 8.30
N PRO A 522 -6.45 -25.69 9.33
CA PRO A 522 -5.02 -25.53 9.66
C PRO A 522 -4.40 -26.61 10.53
N GLU A 523 -5.13 -27.66 10.89
CA GLU A 523 -4.71 -28.74 11.80
C GLU A 523 -3.99 -29.88 11.08
N SER A 524 -3.55 -29.64 9.85
CA SER A 524 -2.86 -30.63 9.04
C SER A 524 -1.50 -30.98 9.65
N GLU A 525 -1.22 -32.27 9.76
CA GLU A 525 0.11 -32.79 10.06
C GLU A 525 0.80 -33.23 8.77
N ILE A 526 2.13 -33.15 8.74
CA ILE A 526 2.92 -33.76 7.67
C ILE A 526 2.99 -35.27 7.96
N ILE A 527 1.95 -35.97 7.51
CA ILE A 527 1.86 -37.43 7.65
C ILE A 527 2.08 -38.03 6.26
N HIS A 528 2.94 -39.04 6.15
CA HIS A 528 3.01 -39.89 4.97
C HIS A 528 1.80 -40.82 4.96
N SER A 529 0.63 -40.28 4.57
CA SER A 529 -0.55 -41.11 4.40
C SER A 529 -0.51 -41.78 3.03
N PRO A 530 -0.94 -43.06 2.91
CA PRO A 530 -1.16 -43.65 1.61
C PRO A 530 -2.20 -42.83 0.82
N LEU A 531 -2.01 -42.76 -0.50
CA LEU A 531 -2.97 -42.08 -1.38
C LEU A 531 -4.38 -42.65 -1.18
N THR A 532 -5.35 -41.81 -1.10
CA THR A 532 -6.77 -42.19 -1.09
C THR A 532 -7.13 -42.85 -2.42
N THR A 533 -8.23 -43.60 -2.46
CA THR A 533 -8.73 -44.20 -3.71
C THR A 533 -9.03 -43.11 -4.77
N GLU A 534 -9.55 -41.95 -4.35
CA GLU A 534 -9.82 -40.82 -5.22
C GLU A 534 -8.52 -40.27 -5.85
N GLU A 535 -7.48 -40.05 -5.03
CA GLU A 535 -6.18 -39.57 -5.50
C GLU A 535 -5.49 -40.58 -6.43
N GLN A 536 -5.60 -41.87 -6.14
CA GLN A 536 -5.11 -42.94 -7.02
C GLN A 536 -5.84 -42.92 -8.37
N GLN A 537 -7.17 -42.71 -8.36
CA GLN A 537 -7.96 -42.63 -9.58
C GLN A 537 -7.60 -41.39 -10.40
N GLU A 538 -7.39 -40.22 -9.76
CA GLU A 538 -6.97 -39.01 -10.44
C GLU A 538 -5.60 -39.16 -11.13
N ILE A 539 -4.66 -39.85 -10.48
CA ILE A 539 -3.35 -40.19 -11.06
C ILE A 539 -3.51 -41.10 -12.27
N GLN A 540 -4.39 -42.10 -12.20
CA GLN A 540 -4.67 -43.01 -13.32
C GLN A 540 -5.35 -42.31 -14.48
N ASN A 541 -6.20 -41.32 -14.21
CA ASN A 541 -6.89 -40.53 -15.23
C ASN A 541 -5.95 -39.55 -15.94
N ALA A 542 -4.86 -39.12 -15.28
CA ALA A 542 -3.84 -38.26 -15.84
C ALA A 542 -2.87 -39.02 -16.75
#